data_194e08711639129e6cb7579784595b61
#
_entry.id   194e08711639129e6cb7579784595b61
#
_cell.length_a   1.000
_cell.length_b   1.000
_cell.length_c   1.000
_cell.angle_alpha   90.00
_cell.angle_beta   90.00
_cell.angle_gamma   90.00
#
_symmetry.space_group_name_H-M   'P 1'
#
loop_
_entity.id
_entity.type
_entity.pdbx_description
1 polymer ?
#
loop_
_entity_poly.entity_id
_entity_poly.type
_entity_poly.pdbx_seq_one_letter_code
_entity_poly.pdbx_strand_id
1 'polypeptide(L)'
;MKTYDLIVIGTGPGGYHAAIRAAQLGLKVLAVEASEVGGVCLNVGCIPTKALLHAAETLHHLKVAEGFGLKAKPELDLRKLGGWRDQVVKKLTGG
;
A
#
# COMPACT_ATOMS: atom_id res chain seq x y z
N MET A 1 -26.63 24.26 0.69
CA MET A 1 -25.14 24.24 0.67
C MET A 1 -24.66 23.21 1.68
N LYS A 2 -23.74 22.35 1.25
CA LYS A 2 -23.10 21.41 2.18
C LYS A 2 -21.97 22.09 2.92
N THR A 3 -21.88 21.88 4.21
CA THR A 3 -20.80 22.43 5.04
C THR A 3 -19.99 21.29 5.66
N TYR A 4 -18.70 21.52 5.86
CA TYR A 4 -17.77 20.57 6.45
C TYR A 4 -16.96 21.25 7.55
N ASP A 5 -16.60 20.50 8.57
CA ASP A 5 -15.73 20.98 9.64
C ASP A 5 -14.27 21.06 9.19
N LEU A 6 -13.87 20.15 8.30
CA LEU A 6 -12.51 20.08 7.77
C LEU A 6 -12.55 19.63 6.30
N ILE A 7 -11.79 20.31 5.47
CA ILE A 7 -11.56 19.93 4.08
C ILE A 7 -10.07 19.61 3.92
N VAL A 8 -9.78 18.39 3.46
CA VAL A 8 -8.40 17.93 3.21
C VAL A 8 -8.18 17.89 1.71
N ILE A 9 -7.22 18.65 1.22
CA ILE A 9 -6.84 18.67 -0.19
C ILE A 9 -5.61 17.78 -0.39
N GLY A 10 -5.78 16.69 -1.10
CA GLY A 10 -4.78 15.67 -1.30
C GLY A 10 -4.96 14.49 -0.34
N THR A 11 -5.03 13.28 -0.90
CA THR A 11 -5.25 12.04 -0.15
C THR A 11 -4.03 11.10 -0.16
N GLY A 12 -2.83 11.68 -0.16
CA GLY A 12 -1.60 10.96 0.15
C GLY A 12 -1.53 10.63 1.65
N PRO A 13 -0.41 10.07 2.14
CA PRO A 13 -0.31 9.61 3.54
C PRO A 13 -0.64 10.67 4.58
N GLY A 14 -0.22 11.92 4.39
CA GLY A 14 -0.58 13.02 5.30
C GLY A 14 -2.07 13.34 5.25
N GLY A 15 -2.64 13.38 4.05
CA GLY A 15 -4.04 13.74 3.84
C GLY A 15 -5.02 12.70 4.36
N TYR A 16 -4.86 11.44 3.98
CA TYR A 16 -5.80 10.41 4.42
C TYR A 16 -5.70 10.14 5.93
N HIS A 17 -4.50 10.20 6.53
CA HIS A 17 -4.37 10.08 7.98
C HIS A 17 -5.10 11.21 8.71
N ALA A 18 -4.94 12.45 8.25
CA ALA A 18 -5.63 13.60 8.83
C ALA A 18 -7.15 13.47 8.68
N ALA A 19 -7.63 13.08 7.51
CA ALA A 19 -9.05 12.93 7.24
C ALA A 19 -9.69 11.84 8.10
N ILE A 20 -9.05 10.67 8.18
CA ILE A 20 -9.53 9.54 9.00
C ILE A 20 -9.55 9.93 10.47
N ARG A 21 -8.47 10.53 10.97
CA ARG A 21 -8.41 10.91 12.38
C ARG A 21 -9.45 11.97 12.74
N ALA A 22 -9.63 12.96 11.89
CA ALA A 22 -10.66 13.98 12.09
C ALA A 22 -12.07 13.36 12.13
N ALA A 23 -12.35 12.43 11.24
CA ALA A 23 -13.63 11.70 11.23
C ALA A 23 -13.82 10.85 12.49
N GLN A 24 -12.77 10.19 12.97
CA GLN A 24 -12.82 9.44 14.24
C GLN A 24 -13.12 10.35 15.44
N LEU A 25 -12.71 11.60 15.38
CA LEU A 25 -12.99 12.61 16.41
C LEU A 25 -14.38 13.26 16.26
N GLY A 26 -15.18 12.78 15.33
CA GLY A 26 -16.56 13.25 15.14
C GLY A 26 -16.72 14.45 14.21
N LEU A 27 -15.66 14.87 13.54
CA LEU A 27 -15.74 15.95 12.58
C LEU A 27 -16.35 15.50 11.25
N LYS A 28 -17.08 16.39 10.60
CA LYS A 28 -17.55 16.18 9.23
C LYS A 28 -16.46 16.58 8.25
N VAL A 29 -15.85 15.59 7.59
CA VAL A 29 -14.66 15.78 6.77
C VAL A 29 -14.96 15.58 5.29
N LEU A 30 -14.40 16.43 4.45
CA LEU A 30 -14.33 16.25 3.01
C LEU A 30 -12.87 16.09 2.60
N ALA A 31 -12.55 14.99 1.94
CA ALA A 31 -11.24 14.78 1.33
C ALA A 31 -11.36 14.92 -0.19
N VAL A 32 -10.47 15.69 -0.78
CA VAL A 32 -10.46 15.99 -2.22
C VAL A 32 -9.16 15.49 -2.83
N GLU A 33 -9.26 14.74 -3.92
CA GLU A 33 -8.12 14.18 -4.63
C GLU A 33 -8.25 14.44 -6.13
N ALA A 34 -7.18 14.92 -6.75
CA ALA A 34 -7.16 15.24 -8.18
C ALA A 34 -6.86 14.00 -9.06
N SER A 35 -6.31 12.94 -8.49
CA SER A 35 -5.88 11.74 -9.21
C SER A 35 -6.34 10.49 -8.46
N GLU A 36 -5.42 9.70 -7.93
CA GLU A 36 -5.72 8.44 -7.26
C GLU A 36 -5.75 8.59 -5.74
N VAL A 37 -6.81 8.13 -5.11
CA VAL A 37 -6.91 8.11 -3.64
C VAL A 37 -5.76 7.28 -3.06
N GLY A 38 -5.09 7.82 -2.04
CA GLY A 38 -3.91 7.22 -1.44
C GLY A 38 -2.59 7.83 -1.91
N GLY A 39 -2.62 8.60 -2.99
CA GLY A 39 -1.47 9.32 -3.54
C GLY A 39 -0.38 8.40 -4.10
N VAL A 40 0.81 8.94 -4.25
CA VAL A 40 1.97 8.23 -4.80
C VAL A 40 2.36 7.04 -3.93
N CYS A 41 2.40 7.20 -2.62
CA CYS A 41 2.84 6.15 -1.70
C CYS A 41 2.01 4.87 -1.83
N LEU A 42 0.68 4.96 -1.77
CA LEU A 42 -0.17 3.78 -1.85
C LEU A 42 -0.20 3.17 -3.25
N ASN A 43 -0.23 3.98 -4.29
CA ASN A 43 -0.49 3.51 -5.65
C ASN A 43 0.77 3.08 -6.40
N VAL A 44 1.84 3.87 -6.33
CA VAL A 44 3.04 3.68 -7.16
C VAL A 44 4.35 3.84 -6.39
N GLY A 45 4.30 4.00 -5.09
CA GLY A 45 5.47 4.27 -4.25
C GLY A 45 5.69 3.22 -3.18
N CYS A 46 5.50 3.62 -1.92
CA CYS A 46 5.86 2.83 -0.73
C CYS A 46 5.22 1.44 -0.70
N ILE A 47 3.94 1.34 -0.99
CA ILE A 47 3.20 0.07 -0.84
C ILE A 47 3.60 -0.96 -1.89
N PRO A 48 3.58 -0.66 -3.21
CA PRO A 48 4.06 -1.64 -4.18
C PRO A 48 5.55 -1.96 -4.00
N THR A 49 6.38 -0.99 -3.59
CA THR A 49 7.79 -1.22 -3.32
C THR A 49 7.99 -2.18 -2.15
N LYS A 50 7.30 -1.98 -1.04
CA LYS A 50 7.37 -2.87 0.13
C LYS A 50 6.84 -4.27 -0.19
N ALA A 51 5.80 -4.39 -1.00
CA ALA A 51 5.29 -5.67 -1.45
C ALA A 51 6.37 -6.46 -2.22
N LEU A 52 7.05 -5.81 -3.16
CA LEU A 52 8.13 -6.43 -3.92
C LEU A 52 9.35 -6.77 -3.04
N LEU A 53 9.70 -5.91 -2.09
CA LEU A 53 10.77 -6.18 -1.12
C LEU A 53 10.45 -7.39 -0.25
N HIS A 54 9.22 -7.55 0.20
CA HIS A 54 8.78 -8.72 0.96
C HIS A 54 8.97 -10.02 0.15
N ALA A 55 8.58 -10.01 -1.11
CA ALA A 55 8.80 -11.15 -2.00
C ALA A 55 10.30 -11.44 -2.20
N ALA A 56 11.11 -10.40 -2.37
CA ALA A 56 12.56 -10.53 -2.52
C ALA A 56 13.22 -11.10 -1.26
N GLU A 57 12.79 -10.68 -0.07
CA GLU A 57 13.25 -11.23 1.20
C GLU A 57 12.94 -12.72 1.34
N THR A 58 11.74 -13.12 0.95
CA THR A 58 11.34 -14.54 0.96
C THR A 58 12.25 -15.38 0.08
N LEU A 59 12.57 -14.91 -1.11
CA LEU A 59 13.51 -15.57 -2.00
C LEU A 59 14.92 -15.64 -1.40
N HIS A 60 15.36 -14.56 -0.79
CA HIS A 60 16.66 -14.50 -0.12
C HIS A 60 16.75 -15.48 1.03
N HIS A 61 15.71 -15.59 1.85
CA HIS A 61 15.65 -16.56 2.95
C HIS A 61 15.76 -18.00 2.44
N LEU A 62 15.15 -18.33 1.30
CA LEU A 62 15.29 -19.66 0.71
C LEU A 62 16.73 -19.96 0.29
N LYS A 63 17.45 -18.98 -0.23
CA LYS A 63 18.87 -19.14 -0.58
C LYS A 63 19.75 -19.31 0.65
N VAL A 64 19.53 -18.52 1.68
CA VAL A 64 20.28 -18.61 2.95
C VAL A 64 20.01 -19.94 3.64
N ALA A 65 18.81 -20.46 3.53
CA ALA A 65 18.41 -21.73 4.16
C ALA A 65 19.20 -22.94 3.66
N GLU A 66 19.79 -22.88 2.49
CA GLU A 66 20.68 -23.94 1.99
C GLU A 66 21.89 -24.16 2.91
N GLY A 67 22.38 -23.09 3.55
CA GLY A 67 23.49 -23.15 4.48
C GLY A 67 23.23 -23.99 5.73
N PHE A 68 21.98 -24.21 6.11
CA PHE A 68 21.60 -25.07 7.24
C PHE A 68 20.72 -26.26 6.84
N GLY A 69 20.77 -26.66 5.58
CA GLY A 69 20.22 -27.92 5.13
C GLY A 69 18.84 -27.88 4.51
N LEU A 70 18.20 -26.73 4.39
CA LEU A 70 16.94 -26.59 3.68
C LEU A 70 17.20 -26.32 2.19
N LYS A 71 16.93 -27.32 1.35
CA LYS A 71 17.08 -27.22 -0.11
C LYS A 71 15.75 -26.85 -0.73
N ALA A 72 15.73 -25.78 -1.51
CA ALA A 72 14.60 -25.37 -2.31
C ALA A 72 15.07 -24.90 -3.69
N LYS A 73 14.30 -25.20 -4.72
CA LYS A 73 14.50 -24.67 -6.07
C LYS A 73 13.34 -23.73 -6.39
N PRO A 74 13.37 -22.48 -5.95
CA PRO A 74 12.29 -21.55 -6.19
C PRO A 74 12.20 -21.19 -7.67
N GLU A 75 10.99 -21.20 -8.20
CA GLU A 75 10.68 -20.66 -9.52
C GLU A 75 9.88 -19.39 -9.33
N LEU A 76 10.29 -18.33 -10.03
CA LEU A 76 9.62 -17.04 -9.94
C LEU A 76 8.75 -16.82 -11.17
N ASP A 77 7.44 -16.66 -10.95
CA ASP A 77 6.50 -16.19 -11.95
C ASP A 77 6.32 -14.67 -11.80
N LEU A 78 6.98 -13.91 -12.66
CA LEU A 78 6.95 -12.44 -12.61
C LEU A 78 5.55 -11.87 -12.85
N ARG A 79 4.74 -12.52 -13.66
CA ARG A 79 3.38 -12.08 -13.95
C ARG A 79 2.51 -12.23 -12.71
N LYS A 80 2.63 -13.34 -12.01
CA LYS A 80 1.91 -13.60 -10.75
C LYS A 80 2.36 -12.66 -9.65
N LEU A 81 3.66 -12.39 -9.56
CA LEU A 81 4.21 -11.42 -8.60
C LEU A 81 3.64 -10.02 -8.84
N GLY A 82 3.60 -9.56 -10.09
CA GLY A 82 3.02 -8.28 -10.45
C GLY A 82 1.54 -8.19 -10.11
N GLY A 83 0.78 -9.25 -10.38
CA GLY A 83 -0.64 -9.33 -10.03
C GLY A 83 -0.88 -9.30 -8.52
N TRP A 84 -0.06 -9.98 -7.74
CA TRP A 84 -0.13 -9.94 -6.29
C TRP A 84 0.19 -8.55 -5.74
N ARG A 85 1.23 -7.89 -6.25
CA ARG A 85 1.55 -6.49 -5.90
C ARG A 85 0.36 -5.58 -6.14
N ASP A 86 -0.28 -5.70 -7.30
CA ASP A 86 -1.43 -4.88 -7.67
C ASP A 86 -2.64 -5.15 -6.76
N GLN A 87 -2.84 -6.40 -6.32
CA GLN A 87 -3.88 -6.74 -5.36
C GLN A 87 -3.63 -6.10 -3.98
N VAL A 88 -2.37 -6.04 -3.53
CA VAL A 88 -2.02 -5.37 -2.26
C VAL A 88 -2.37 -3.89 -2.33
N VAL A 89 -2.00 -3.22 -3.42
CA VAL A 89 -2.35 -1.81 -3.64
C VAL A 89 -3.86 -1.61 -3.64
N LYS A 90 -4.57 -2.44 -4.38
CA LYS A 90 -6.03 -2.36 -4.53
C LYS A 90 -6.78 -2.55 -3.22
N LYS A 91 -6.29 -3.45 -2.39
CA LYS A 91 -6.86 -3.71 -1.05
C LYS A 91 -6.75 -2.49 -0.14
N LEU A 92 -5.64 -1.77 -0.19
CA LEU A 92 -5.43 -0.58 0.63
C LEU A 92 -6.14 0.65 0.09
N THR A 93 -6.20 0.82 -1.23
CA THR A 93 -6.89 1.96 -1.84
C THR A 93 -8.40 1.79 -1.87
N GLY A 94 -8.91 0.56 -1.85
CA GLY A 94 -10.34 0.26 -1.84
C GLY A 94 -11.01 0.37 -0.47
N GLY A 95 -10.23 0.48 0.59
CA GLY A 95 -10.74 0.70 1.95
C GLY A 95 -10.97 2.15 2.24
#